data_6e463bbdd9bdc3eb445ca34685672dd3
#
_entry.id   6e463bbdd9bdc3eb445ca34685672dd3
#
_cell.length_a   1.000
_cell.length_b   1.000
_cell.length_c   1.000
_cell.angle_alpha   90.00
_cell.angle_beta   90.00
_cell.angle_gamma   90.00
#
_symmetry.space_group_name_H-M   'P 1'
#
loop_
_entity.id
_entity.type
_entity.pdbx_description
1 polymer ?
#
loop_
_entity_poly.entity_id
_entity_poly.type
_entity_poly.pdbx_seq_one_letter_code
_entity_poly.pdbx_strand_id
1 'polypeptide(L)'
;MDVSKGKYWSKGIQLVEGCTPCSPGCDHCWSAGMAHRFRRGETEGRYTDKNGRFDGTITLHLDRLEKAVRVRKPQVFSLWNDLFHESVPSQFINDAWNLMFNNNKHTYLVLTKRPARMAKWLRMAAIVRHWHPEEICPDNIYLGLTSCNQAEADAKIPIFLRAPGKKFLSVEPMLEDIDLSEWVGRAHHPADCGHSYAFSVFDAVLCGAETGPGARPVDPDWVRSIRDQCQSAGVPFFLKQINKKRERVLNGRTHDELPWYRRFRGRENE
;
A
#
# COMPACT_ATOMS: atom_id res chain seq x y z
N MET A 1 -7.68 9.65 12.20
CA MET A 1 -7.85 9.16 10.82
C MET A 1 -9.27 9.48 10.40
N ASP A 2 -9.47 10.06 9.22
CA ASP A 2 -10.80 10.49 8.76
C ASP A 2 -11.25 9.58 7.60
N VAL A 3 -11.78 8.41 7.96
CA VAL A 3 -12.26 7.41 6.98
C VAL A 3 -13.42 7.93 6.14
N SER A 4 -14.22 8.88 6.67
CA SER A 4 -15.34 9.47 5.94
C SER A 4 -14.88 10.20 4.66
N LYS A 5 -13.63 10.64 4.63
CA LYS A 5 -12.98 11.28 3.46
C LYS A 5 -12.16 10.31 2.60
N GLY A 6 -12.35 9.01 2.73
CA GLY A 6 -11.60 8.01 1.98
C GLY A 6 -10.13 7.90 2.40
N LYS A 7 -9.77 8.31 3.61
CA LYS A 7 -8.42 8.22 4.14
C LYS A 7 -8.28 6.97 5.00
N TYR A 8 -7.47 6.03 4.56
CA TYR A 8 -7.11 4.82 5.31
C TYR A 8 -5.83 4.97 6.14
N TRP A 9 -5.30 6.21 6.22
CA TRP A 9 -4.16 6.61 7.07
C TRP A 9 -4.47 7.91 7.80
N SER A 10 -3.74 8.21 8.89
CA SER A 10 -3.84 9.49 9.58
C SER A 10 -2.85 10.54 9.05
N LYS A 11 -1.63 10.10 8.70
CA LYS A 11 -0.58 10.97 8.15
C LYS A 11 0.21 10.25 7.06
N GLY A 12 0.54 10.96 5.99
CA GLY A 12 1.50 10.52 4.98
C GLY A 12 2.93 10.89 5.37
N ILE A 13 3.88 10.02 5.12
CA ILE A 13 5.31 10.29 5.28
C ILE A 13 5.99 10.08 3.94
N GLN A 14 6.57 11.12 3.40
CA GLN A 14 7.32 11.06 2.15
C GLN A 14 8.79 10.77 2.45
N LEU A 15 9.13 9.50 2.63
CA LEU A 15 10.50 9.03 2.84
C LEU A 15 11.34 9.09 1.58
N VAL A 16 10.70 8.83 0.45
CA VAL A 16 11.27 8.86 -0.88
C VAL A 16 10.52 9.91 -1.67
N GLU A 17 11.18 10.96 -2.12
CA GLU A 17 10.62 11.86 -3.13
C GLU A 17 11.05 11.40 -4.51
N GLY A 18 10.15 11.53 -5.51
CA GLY A 18 10.39 10.99 -6.84
C GLY A 18 10.08 9.49 -6.95
N CYS A 19 10.13 8.98 -8.18
CA CYS A 19 9.85 7.58 -8.51
C CYS A 19 10.21 7.31 -9.99
N THR A 20 10.19 6.05 -10.42
CA THR A 20 10.18 5.63 -11.81
C THR A 20 8.84 4.97 -12.14
N PRO A 21 8.11 5.40 -13.17
CA PRO A 21 6.89 4.72 -13.60
C PRO A 21 7.17 3.25 -13.97
N CYS A 22 6.34 2.34 -13.47
CA CYS A 22 6.52 0.90 -13.68
C CYS A 22 5.19 0.15 -13.87
N SER A 23 4.09 0.88 -14.12
CA SER A 23 2.73 0.34 -14.12
C SER A 23 1.82 1.26 -14.93
N PRO A 24 0.76 0.75 -15.60
CA PRO A 24 -0.27 1.58 -16.19
C PRO A 24 -0.93 2.55 -15.20
N GLY A 25 -0.96 2.20 -13.92
CA GLY A 25 -1.42 3.09 -12.84
C GLY A 25 -0.46 4.25 -12.53
N CYS A 26 0.70 4.34 -13.19
CA CYS A 26 1.61 5.47 -13.05
C CYS A 26 1.36 6.58 -14.08
N ASP A 27 0.52 6.36 -15.10
CA ASP A 27 0.30 7.33 -16.17
C ASP A 27 -0.31 8.65 -15.68
N HIS A 28 -1.24 8.58 -14.71
CA HIS A 28 -1.85 9.75 -14.08
C HIS A 28 -1.54 9.79 -12.57
N CYS A 29 -0.29 9.54 -12.22
CA CYS A 29 0.14 9.45 -10.83
C CYS A 29 -0.10 10.78 -10.09
N TRP A 30 -0.95 10.75 -9.05
CA TRP A 30 -1.25 11.93 -8.24
C TRP A 30 0.01 12.52 -7.56
N SER A 31 0.95 11.66 -7.16
CA SER A 31 2.20 12.08 -6.52
C SER A 31 3.13 12.78 -7.49
N ALA A 32 3.22 12.30 -8.74
CA ALA A 32 3.96 12.97 -9.80
C ALA A 32 3.32 14.33 -10.13
N GLY A 33 1.99 14.39 -10.23
CA GLY A 33 1.25 15.64 -10.46
C GLY A 33 1.47 16.66 -9.34
N MET A 34 1.54 16.22 -8.08
CA MET A 34 1.90 17.10 -6.95
C MET A 34 3.35 17.58 -7.05
N ALA A 35 4.30 16.68 -7.30
CA ALA A 35 5.72 17.02 -7.44
C ALA A 35 5.92 18.03 -8.58
N HIS A 36 5.26 17.81 -9.72
CA HIS A 36 5.33 18.72 -10.87
C HIS A 36 4.79 20.13 -10.56
N ARG A 37 3.67 20.21 -9.82
CA ARG A 37 3.03 21.48 -9.47
C ARG A 37 3.84 22.29 -8.47
N PHE A 38 4.30 21.65 -7.39
CA PHE A 38 4.89 22.36 -6.25
C PHE A 38 6.40 22.54 -6.35
N ARG A 39 7.07 21.78 -7.22
CA ARG A 39 8.53 21.80 -7.41
C ARG A 39 8.96 22.38 -8.76
N ARG A 40 8.01 22.93 -9.50
CA ARG A 40 8.28 23.55 -10.80
C ARG A 40 9.14 24.79 -10.62
N GLY A 41 10.37 24.77 -11.14
CA GLY A 41 11.33 25.88 -11.07
C GLY A 41 12.42 25.73 -10.02
N GLU A 42 12.36 24.76 -9.11
CA GLU A 42 13.48 24.41 -8.26
C GLU A 42 14.52 23.59 -9.07
N THR A 43 15.79 24.01 -9.04
CA THR A 43 16.88 23.28 -9.71
C THR A 43 17.23 22.00 -8.99
N GLU A 44 17.07 21.97 -7.66
CA GLU A 44 17.19 20.78 -6.83
C GLU A 44 15.79 20.27 -6.47
N GLY A 45 15.54 18.97 -6.64
CA GLY A 45 14.26 18.34 -6.31
C GLY A 45 13.23 18.34 -7.43
N ARG A 46 13.64 18.56 -8.67
CA ARG A 46 12.80 18.32 -9.83
C ARG A 46 12.78 16.83 -10.14
N TYR A 47 11.63 16.18 -9.96
CA TYR A 47 11.46 14.73 -10.06
C TYR A 47 10.63 14.31 -11.27
N THR A 48 10.21 15.27 -12.10
CA THR A 48 9.31 15.00 -13.21
C THR A 48 9.82 15.58 -14.52
N ASP A 49 9.53 14.89 -15.61
CA ASP A 49 9.73 15.39 -16.95
C ASP A 49 8.77 16.57 -17.27
N LYS A 50 8.89 17.09 -18.52
CA LYS A 50 8.05 18.20 -18.99
C LYS A 50 6.55 17.88 -19.02
N ASN A 51 6.18 16.60 -19.02
CA ASN A 51 4.80 16.11 -19.07
C ASN A 51 4.24 15.82 -17.67
N GLY A 52 5.02 16.05 -16.60
CA GLY A 52 4.62 15.79 -15.22
C GLY A 52 4.71 14.32 -14.81
N ARG A 53 5.43 13.47 -15.55
CA ARG A 53 5.71 12.08 -15.17
C ARG A 53 7.02 12.02 -14.39
N PHE A 54 7.10 11.16 -13.40
CA PHE A 54 8.37 10.92 -12.70
C PHE A 54 9.46 10.49 -13.69
N ASP A 55 10.67 11.02 -13.52
CA ASP A 55 11.82 10.82 -14.42
C ASP A 55 12.88 9.84 -13.87
N GLY A 56 12.63 9.25 -12.70
CA GLY A 56 13.54 8.33 -12.04
C GLY A 56 14.44 8.99 -11.00
N THR A 57 14.49 10.31 -10.95
CA THR A 57 15.22 11.02 -9.89
C THR A 57 14.53 10.79 -8.54
N ILE A 58 15.32 10.49 -7.51
CA ILE A 58 14.82 10.32 -6.15
C ILE A 58 15.67 11.10 -5.14
N THR A 59 15.04 11.51 -4.04
CA THR A 59 15.69 12.03 -2.84
C THR A 59 15.16 11.32 -1.59
N LEU A 60 16.05 11.08 -0.63
CA LEU A 60 15.76 10.27 0.55
C LEU A 60 15.70 11.16 1.81
N HIS A 61 14.69 10.95 2.65
CA HIS A 61 14.40 11.79 3.82
C HIS A 61 14.11 10.97 5.08
N LEU A 62 15.14 10.36 5.67
CA LEU A 62 14.98 9.56 6.89
C LEU A 62 14.53 10.43 8.07
N ASP A 63 14.99 11.69 8.13
CA ASP A 63 14.63 12.67 9.16
C ASP A 63 13.11 12.88 9.31
N ARG A 64 12.35 12.71 8.24
CA ARG A 64 10.88 12.80 8.26
C ARG A 64 10.26 11.65 9.07
N LEU A 65 10.81 10.45 8.96
CA LEU A 65 10.36 9.31 9.77
C LEU A 65 10.82 9.46 11.22
N GLU A 66 12.06 9.90 11.46
CA GLU A 66 12.57 10.19 12.80
C GLU A 66 11.70 11.21 13.56
N LYS A 67 11.24 12.24 12.89
CA LYS A 67 10.27 13.20 13.44
C LYS A 67 8.90 12.57 13.68
N ALA A 68 8.43 11.74 12.75
CA ALA A 68 7.10 11.13 12.81
C ALA A 68 6.98 10.14 13.98
N VAL A 69 8.00 9.31 14.23
CA VAL A 69 7.97 8.31 15.32
C VAL A 69 7.95 8.94 16.72
N ARG A 70 8.34 10.21 16.86
CA ARG A 70 8.31 10.95 18.13
C ARG A 70 6.90 11.45 18.50
N VAL A 71 5.94 11.39 17.60
CA VAL A 71 4.56 11.80 17.88
C VAL A 71 3.99 10.95 19.03
N ARG A 72 3.44 11.60 20.05
CA ARG A 72 2.96 10.90 21.27
C ARG A 72 1.72 10.04 21.00
N LYS A 73 0.73 10.60 20.28
CA LYS A 73 -0.51 9.88 19.97
C LYS A 73 -0.26 8.81 18.92
N PRO A 74 -0.80 7.59 19.07
CA PRO A 74 -0.76 6.57 18.03
C PRO A 74 -1.21 7.14 16.67
N GLN A 75 -0.54 6.76 15.60
CA GLN A 75 -0.84 7.18 14.25
C GLN A 75 -0.86 5.98 13.31
N VAL A 76 -1.60 6.09 12.23
CA VAL A 76 -1.48 5.22 11.06
C VAL A 76 -0.72 6.02 10.00
N PHE A 77 0.54 5.68 9.79
CA PHE A 77 1.39 6.31 8.79
C PHE A 77 1.32 5.56 7.47
N SER A 78 1.11 6.27 6.37
CA SER A 78 1.31 5.74 5.02
C SER A 78 2.61 6.27 4.47
N LEU A 79 3.51 5.38 4.05
CA LEU A 79 4.73 5.78 3.35
C LEU A 79 4.39 6.12 1.90
N TRP A 80 4.68 7.35 1.50
CA TRP A 80 4.40 7.83 0.15
C TRP A 80 5.57 7.55 -0.78
N ASN A 81 5.26 7.37 -2.05
CA ASN A 81 6.14 6.82 -3.08
C ASN A 81 6.58 5.39 -2.71
N ASP A 82 7.67 4.90 -3.27
CA ASP A 82 8.02 3.49 -3.15
C ASP A 82 9.35 3.33 -2.39
N LEU A 83 9.28 2.86 -1.13
CA LEU A 83 10.47 2.56 -0.33
C LEU A 83 11.35 1.49 -0.99
N PHE A 84 10.76 0.62 -1.81
CA PHE A 84 11.46 -0.43 -2.54
C PHE A 84 11.81 -0.04 -3.98
N HIS A 85 11.88 1.27 -4.28
CA HIS A 85 12.38 1.77 -5.55
C HIS A 85 13.84 1.31 -5.78
N GLU A 86 14.21 0.98 -7.01
CA GLU A 86 15.50 0.38 -7.36
C GLU A 86 16.70 1.20 -6.88
N SER A 87 16.59 2.52 -6.96
CA SER A 87 17.64 3.45 -6.53
C SER A 87 17.72 3.71 -5.02
N VAL A 88 16.78 3.19 -4.22
CA VAL A 88 16.84 3.31 -2.75
C VAL A 88 17.89 2.34 -2.21
N PRO A 89 18.96 2.79 -1.52
CA PRO A 89 19.95 1.90 -0.95
C PRO A 89 19.34 0.95 0.10
N SER A 90 19.82 -0.29 0.15
CA SER A 90 19.38 -1.27 1.17
C SER A 90 19.60 -0.78 2.59
N GLN A 91 20.67 -0.01 2.83
CA GLN A 91 20.94 0.59 4.14
C GLN A 91 19.82 1.57 4.55
N PHE A 92 19.35 2.42 3.63
CA PHE A 92 18.24 3.33 3.92
C PHE A 92 16.93 2.58 4.26
N ILE A 93 16.65 1.49 3.53
CA ILE A 93 15.49 0.63 3.85
C ILE A 93 15.67 0.05 5.26
N ASN A 94 16.87 -0.42 5.61
CA ASN A 94 17.17 -0.97 6.93
C ASN A 94 16.96 0.05 8.05
N ASP A 95 17.43 1.28 7.87
CA ASP A 95 17.30 2.35 8.86
C ASP A 95 15.83 2.75 9.05
N ALA A 96 15.09 2.92 7.96
CA ALA A 96 13.66 3.17 8.00
C ALA A 96 12.89 2.02 8.66
N TRP A 97 13.25 0.78 8.35
CA TRP A 97 12.63 -0.41 8.92
C TRP A 97 12.85 -0.50 10.43
N ASN A 98 14.07 -0.28 10.89
CA ASN A 98 14.41 -0.27 12.32
C ASN A 98 13.64 0.81 13.09
N LEU A 99 13.46 2.00 12.51
CA LEU A 99 12.64 3.05 13.12
C LEU A 99 11.18 2.61 13.26
N MET A 100 10.61 1.98 12.24
CA MET A 100 9.23 1.48 12.29
C MET A 100 9.08 0.31 13.25
N PHE A 101 10.02 -0.62 13.24
CA PHE A 101 10.06 -1.80 14.09
C PHE A 101 10.08 -1.42 15.57
N ASN A 102 10.97 -0.50 15.96
CA ASN A 102 11.18 -0.08 17.34
C ASN A 102 10.10 0.91 17.85
N ASN A 103 9.19 1.36 16.99
CA ASN A 103 8.14 2.31 17.36
C ASN A 103 6.74 1.73 17.13
N ASN A 104 6.46 0.62 17.78
CA ASN A 104 5.25 -0.20 17.61
C ASN A 104 3.95 0.43 18.11
N LYS A 105 3.99 1.61 18.75
CA LYS A 105 2.80 2.41 19.07
C LYS A 105 2.08 2.94 17.84
N HIS A 106 2.80 3.10 16.72
CA HIS A 106 2.24 3.52 15.45
C HIS A 106 2.00 2.31 14.53
N THR A 107 1.12 2.47 13.57
CA THR A 107 0.93 1.53 12.47
C THR A 107 1.56 2.12 11.21
N TYR A 108 2.25 1.31 10.43
CA TYR A 108 2.90 1.72 9.19
C TYR A 108 2.36 0.93 8.01
N LEU A 109 1.92 1.66 6.98
CA LEU A 109 1.44 1.10 5.71
C LEU A 109 2.54 1.31 4.67
N VAL A 110 3.18 0.22 4.28
CA VAL A 110 4.34 0.22 3.36
C VAL A 110 3.90 -0.32 2.01
N LEU A 111 3.45 0.60 1.14
CA LEU A 111 2.91 0.27 -0.18
C LEU A 111 4.02 0.24 -1.23
N THR A 112 3.99 -0.75 -2.11
CA THR A 112 4.93 -0.87 -3.23
C THR A 112 4.27 -1.37 -4.52
N LYS A 113 4.87 -1.04 -5.65
CA LYS A 113 4.65 -1.70 -6.95
C LYS A 113 5.79 -2.67 -7.32
N ARG A 114 6.74 -2.89 -6.40
CA ARG A 114 7.98 -3.68 -6.58
C ARG A 114 8.05 -4.85 -5.60
N PRO A 115 7.10 -5.82 -5.69
CA PRO A 115 6.98 -6.88 -4.70
C PRO A 115 8.20 -7.80 -4.66
N ALA A 116 8.87 -8.01 -5.80
CA ALA A 116 10.06 -8.85 -5.86
C ALA A 116 11.21 -8.29 -5.00
N ARG A 117 11.42 -6.97 -5.07
CA ARG A 117 12.45 -6.32 -4.25
C ARG A 117 12.08 -6.32 -2.78
N MET A 118 10.82 -6.04 -2.44
CA MET A 118 10.32 -6.11 -1.07
C MET A 118 10.53 -7.51 -0.47
N ALA A 119 10.05 -8.55 -1.13
CA ALA A 119 10.17 -9.93 -0.66
C ALA A 119 11.64 -10.37 -0.52
N LYS A 120 12.48 -10.03 -1.50
CA LYS A 120 13.93 -10.32 -1.44
C LYS A 120 14.58 -9.61 -0.25
N TRP A 121 14.31 -8.32 -0.06
CA TRP A 121 14.90 -7.54 1.03
C TRP A 121 14.49 -8.09 2.40
N LEU A 122 13.19 -8.36 2.61
CA LEU A 122 12.68 -8.91 3.87
C LEU A 122 13.33 -10.24 4.22
N ARG A 123 13.41 -11.16 3.24
CA ARG A 123 14.07 -12.45 3.42
C ARG A 123 15.55 -12.28 3.80
N MET A 124 16.29 -11.42 3.10
CA MET A 124 17.70 -11.19 3.38
C MET A 124 17.89 -10.52 4.75
N ALA A 125 17.02 -9.59 5.13
CA ALA A 125 17.08 -8.93 6.43
C ALA A 125 16.81 -9.91 7.59
N ALA A 126 15.92 -10.89 7.42
CA ALA A 126 15.71 -11.95 8.40
C ALA A 126 16.94 -12.85 8.54
N ILE A 127 17.54 -13.28 7.40
CA ILE A 127 18.76 -14.10 7.40
C ILE A 127 19.92 -13.38 8.12
N VAL A 128 20.18 -12.13 7.77
CA VAL A 128 21.31 -11.36 8.36
C VAL A 128 21.14 -11.14 9.85
N ARG A 129 19.88 -11.05 10.33
CA ARG A 129 19.59 -10.88 11.77
C ARG A 129 19.45 -12.20 12.51
N HIS A 130 19.56 -13.33 11.84
CA HIS A 130 19.28 -14.66 12.39
C HIS A 130 17.87 -14.76 12.99
N TRP A 131 16.90 -14.08 12.37
CA TRP A 131 15.50 -14.08 12.78
C TRP A 131 14.69 -15.06 11.95
N HIS A 132 13.63 -15.57 12.56
CA HIS A 132 12.61 -16.25 11.78
C HIS A 132 11.93 -15.26 10.81
N PRO A 133 11.54 -15.67 9.59
CA PRO A 133 10.93 -14.75 8.62
C PRO A 133 9.79 -13.91 9.17
N GLU A 134 8.95 -14.47 10.04
CA GLU A 134 7.81 -13.75 10.63
C GLU A 134 8.23 -12.65 11.61
N GLU A 135 9.40 -12.74 12.21
CA GLU A 135 9.89 -11.76 13.18
C GLU A 135 10.31 -10.45 12.53
N ILE A 136 10.61 -10.45 11.20
CA ILE A 136 11.02 -9.22 10.49
C ILE A 136 9.85 -8.26 10.28
N CYS A 137 8.61 -8.73 10.31
CA CYS A 137 7.40 -7.94 10.09
C CYS A 137 6.53 -7.95 11.34
N PRO A 138 6.75 -7.05 12.29
CA PRO A 138 5.93 -6.97 13.50
C PRO A 138 4.50 -6.50 13.15
N ASP A 139 3.58 -6.77 14.06
CA ASP A 139 2.14 -6.53 13.92
C ASP A 139 1.70 -5.10 13.58
N ASN A 140 2.59 -4.15 13.73
CA ASN A 140 2.34 -2.74 13.43
C ASN A 140 2.77 -2.33 12.00
N ILE A 141 3.36 -3.24 11.23
CA ILE A 141 3.76 -2.99 9.84
C ILE A 141 2.86 -3.82 8.92
N TYR A 142 2.14 -3.14 8.03
CA TYR A 142 1.34 -3.74 6.97
C TYR A 142 2.04 -3.51 5.64
N LEU A 143 2.35 -4.60 4.97
CA LEU A 143 2.88 -4.59 3.60
C LEU A 143 1.73 -4.39 2.62
N GLY A 144 1.90 -3.51 1.66
CA GLY A 144 0.90 -3.22 0.64
C GLY A 144 1.44 -3.48 -0.76
N LEU A 145 0.63 -4.10 -1.60
CA LEU A 145 0.87 -4.23 -3.04
C LEU A 145 -0.15 -3.39 -3.80
N THR A 146 0.30 -2.62 -4.79
CA THR A 146 -0.61 -2.02 -5.77
C THR A 146 -0.69 -2.90 -7.02
N SER A 147 -1.91 -3.22 -7.45
CA SER A 147 -2.23 -3.82 -8.75
C SER A 147 -3.41 -3.08 -9.37
N CYS A 148 -3.29 -2.69 -10.63
CA CYS A 148 -4.26 -1.82 -11.29
C CYS A 148 -5.13 -2.57 -12.30
N ASN A 149 -4.73 -3.77 -12.69
CA ASN A 149 -5.37 -4.64 -13.66
C ASN A 149 -5.06 -6.11 -13.37
N GLN A 150 -5.72 -7.03 -14.09
CA GLN A 150 -5.57 -8.48 -13.91
C GLN A 150 -4.13 -8.94 -14.18
N ALA A 151 -3.53 -8.48 -15.26
CA ALA A 151 -2.16 -8.87 -15.61
C ALA A 151 -1.14 -8.51 -14.51
N GLU A 152 -1.33 -7.36 -13.84
CA GLU A 152 -0.51 -6.99 -12.69
C GLU A 152 -0.81 -7.86 -11.46
N ALA A 153 -2.08 -8.19 -11.23
CA ALA A 153 -2.49 -9.06 -10.13
C ALA A 153 -1.82 -10.44 -10.28
N ASP A 154 -1.96 -11.06 -11.45
CA ASP A 154 -1.41 -12.39 -11.76
C ASP A 154 0.12 -12.41 -11.65
N ALA A 155 0.80 -11.38 -12.16
CA ALA A 155 2.26 -11.32 -12.12
C ALA A 155 2.83 -10.98 -10.74
N LYS A 156 2.14 -10.15 -9.95
CA LYS A 156 2.71 -9.54 -8.75
C LYS A 156 2.25 -10.19 -7.45
N ILE A 157 0.99 -10.63 -7.35
CA ILE A 157 0.46 -11.19 -6.10
C ILE A 157 1.23 -12.44 -5.68
N PRO A 158 1.51 -13.44 -6.53
CA PRO A 158 2.26 -14.63 -6.12
C PRO A 158 3.67 -14.31 -5.58
N ILE A 159 4.31 -13.28 -6.12
CA ILE A 159 5.62 -12.82 -5.65
C ILE A 159 5.48 -12.12 -4.30
N PHE A 160 4.46 -11.26 -4.15
CA PHE A 160 4.20 -10.51 -2.94
C PHE A 160 3.86 -11.42 -1.75
N LEU A 161 3.14 -12.51 -1.99
CA LEU A 161 2.78 -13.48 -0.96
C LEU A 161 3.98 -14.20 -0.34
N ARG A 162 5.14 -14.18 -0.97
CA ARG A 162 6.39 -14.71 -0.40
C ARG A 162 6.98 -13.81 0.69
N ALA A 163 6.52 -12.57 0.82
CA ALA A 163 6.89 -11.69 1.92
C ALA A 163 6.15 -12.12 3.20
N PRO A 164 6.80 -12.15 4.37
CA PRO A 164 6.15 -12.45 5.64
C PRO A 164 5.28 -11.28 6.12
N GLY A 165 4.45 -11.52 7.15
CA GLY A 165 3.70 -10.49 7.85
C GLY A 165 2.37 -10.11 7.22
N LYS A 166 1.73 -9.08 7.79
CA LYS A 166 0.40 -8.60 7.41
C LYS A 166 0.41 -7.93 6.05
N LYS A 167 -0.62 -8.19 5.25
CA LYS A 167 -0.68 -7.78 3.85
C LYS A 167 -1.99 -7.09 3.50
N PHE A 168 -1.92 -6.07 2.68
CA PHE A 168 -3.10 -5.51 2.03
C PHE A 168 -2.87 -5.32 0.53
N LEU A 169 -3.94 -5.45 -0.23
CA LEU A 169 -3.94 -5.16 -1.66
C LEU A 169 -4.55 -3.77 -1.88
N SER A 170 -3.93 -2.98 -2.74
CA SER A 170 -4.45 -1.67 -3.19
C SER A 170 -4.74 -1.74 -4.68
N VAL A 171 -6.02 -1.90 -5.02
CA VAL A 171 -6.52 -1.80 -6.39
C VAL A 171 -6.80 -0.32 -6.65
N GLU A 172 -5.73 0.47 -6.82
CA GLU A 172 -5.81 1.91 -6.99
C GLU A 172 -4.64 2.47 -7.84
N PRO A 173 -4.95 3.01 -9.02
CA PRO A 173 -6.27 3.10 -9.64
C PRO A 173 -6.76 1.73 -10.15
N MET A 174 -8.06 1.47 -10.04
CA MET A 174 -8.68 0.32 -10.71
C MET A 174 -8.90 0.67 -12.17
N LEU A 175 -8.33 -0.11 -13.10
CA LEU A 175 -8.33 0.18 -14.53
C LEU A 175 -9.15 -0.81 -15.35
N GLU A 176 -9.48 -1.96 -14.77
CA GLU A 176 -10.35 -2.98 -15.35
C GLU A 176 -10.95 -3.85 -14.24
N ASP A 177 -11.83 -4.77 -14.57
CA ASP A 177 -12.27 -5.81 -13.65
C ASP A 177 -11.11 -6.74 -13.28
N ILE A 178 -11.07 -7.16 -12.01
CA ILE A 178 -10.01 -8.01 -11.49
C ILE A 178 -10.65 -9.16 -10.71
N ASP A 179 -10.36 -10.37 -11.15
CA ASP A 179 -10.70 -11.58 -10.39
C ASP A 179 -9.60 -11.84 -9.36
N LEU A 180 -9.96 -11.74 -8.09
CA LEU A 180 -9.10 -12.03 -6.95
C LEU A 180 -9.44 -13.37 -6.29
N SER A 181 -10.36 -14.15 -6.83
CA SER A 181 -10.93 -15.35 -6.20
C SER A 181 -9.86 -16.36 -5.79
N GLU A 182 -8.76 -16.46 -6.55
CA GLU A 182 -7.61 -17.32 -6.23
C GLU A 182 -6.90 -16.88 -4.93
N TRP A 183 -6.90 -15.58 -4.61
CA TRP A 183 -6.11 -15.05 -3.49
C TRP A 183 -6.94 -14.58 -2.30
N VAL A 184 -8.20 -14.24 -2.48
CA VAL A 184 -9.10 -13.87 -1.37
C VAL A 184 -9.98 -15.04 -0.93
N GLY A 185 -10.14 -16.07 -1.76
CA GLY A 185 -10.79 -17.32 -1.40
C GLY A 185 -9.97 -18.15 -0.41
N ARG A 186 -10.45 -19.35 -0.11
CA ARG A 186 -9.76 -20.29 0.79
C ARG A 186 -8.34 -20.54 0.26
N ALA A 187 -7.35 -20.04 0.96
CA ALA A 187 -5.97 -20.37 0.66
C ALA A 187 -5.78 -21.88 0.81
N HIS A 188 -5.61 -22.59 -0.30
CA HIS A 188 -4.97 -23.89 -0.26
C HIS A 188 -3.51 -23.64 0.08
N HIS A 189 -3.11 -23.96 1.31
CA HIS A 189 -1.71 -24.11 1.63
C HIS A 189 -1.14 -25.18 0.68
N PRO A 190 0.05 -24.96 0.06
CA PRO A 190 0.69 -26.03 -0.70
C PRO A 190 0.78 -27.28 0.16
N ALA A 191 0.47 -28.39 -0.41
CA ALA A 191 0.03 -29.67 0.16
C ALA A 191 1.05 -30.40 1.03
N ASP A 192 1.59 -29.83 2.10
CA ASP A 192 2.50 -30.60 2.97
C ASP A 192 2.17 -30.59 4.47
N CYS A 193 1.13 -29.92 4.95
CA CYS A 193 0.82 -29.93 6.38
C CYS A 193 -0.55 -30.51 6.78
N GLY A 194 -1.35 -31.03 5.85
CA GLY A 194 -2.61 -31.74 6.16
C GLY A 194 -3.71 -30.92 6.84
N HIS A 195 -3.54 -29.60 7.00
CA HIS A 195 -4.52 -28.75 7.65
C HIS A 195 -4.98 -27.65 6.68
N SER A 196 -6.23 -27.73 6.25
CA SER A 196 -6.91 -26.67 5.49
C SER A 196 -7.40 -25.58 6.47
N TYR A 197 -6.59 -24.54 6.69
CA TYR A 197 -7.08 -23.35 7.36
C TYR A 197 -7.58 -22.35 6.33
N ALA A 198 -8.82 -21.91 6.48
CA ALA A 198 -9.41 -20.85 5.68
C ALA A 198 -8.83 -19.48 6.12
N PHE A 199 -7.61 -19.16 5.71
CA PHE A 199 -7.05 -17.82 5.92
C PHE A 199 -7.07 -17.06 4.59
N SER A 200 -7.64 -15.88 4.61
CA SER A 200 -7.42 -14.92 3.54
C SER A 200 -5.94 -14.54 3.54
N VAL A 201 -5.33 -14.50 2.36
CA VAL A 201 -3.94 -14.06 2.22
C VAL A 201 -3.77 -12.55 2.40
N PHE A 202 -4.89 -11.81 2.41
CA PHE A 202 -4.91 -10.37 2.65
C PHE A 202 -5.71 -10.01 3.89
N ASP A 203 -5.14 -9.13 4.72
CA ASP A 203 -5.83 -8.52 5.88
C ASP A 203 -6.82 -7.45 5.45
N ALA A 204 -6.65 -6.86 4.26
CA ALA A 204 -7.59 -5.91 3.67
C ALA A 204 -7.37 -5.77 2.16
N VAL A 205 -8.44 -5.39 1.46
CA VAL A 205 -8.39 -4.92 0.06
C VAL A 205 -8.93 -3.49 0.02
N LEU A 206 -8.15 -2.60 -0.58
CA LEU A 206 -8.51 -1.20 -0.83
C LEU A 206 -8.77 -1.03 -2.32
N CYS A 207 -9.85 -0.34 -2.66
CA CYS A 207 -10.21 -0.07 -4.05
C CYS A 207 -10.45 1.42 -4.26
N GLY A 208 -10.04 1.93 -5.41
CA GLY A 208 -10.28 3.33 -5.74
C GLY A 208 -10.07 3.68 -7.21
N ALA A 209 -10.92 4.58 -7.70
CA ALA A 209 -10.79 5.18 -9.02
C ALA A 209 -9.58 6.09 -9.10
N GLU A 210 -9.09 6.30 -10.30
CA GLU A 210 -8.10 7.33 -10.61
C GLU A 210 -8.65 8.73 -10.33
N THR A 211 -7.79 9.62 -9.88
CA THR A 211 -8.16 11.01 -9.56
C THR A 211 -7.22 12.01 -10.22
N GLY A 212 -7.72 13.23 -10.45
CA GLY A 212 -6.94 14.30 -11.06
C GLY A 212 -7.25 14.52 -12.54
N PRO A 213 -6.49 15.42 -13.21
CA PRO A 213 -6.64 15.66 -14.64
C PRO A 213 -6.36 14.40 -15.45
N GLY A 214 -7.18 14.13 -16.45
CA GLY A 214 -7.03 12.94 -17.31
C GLY A 214 -7.41 11.61 -16.65
N ALA A 215 -7.98 11.62 -15.44
CA ALA A 215 -8.37 10.41 -14.74
C ALA A 215 -9.30 9.52 -15.58
N ARG A 216 -8.90 8.25 -15.72
CA ARG A 216 -9.68 7.23 -16.41
C ARG A 216 -10.89 6.84 -15.54
N PRO A 217 -12.06 6.64 -16.14
CA PRO A 217 -13.24 6.21 -15.39
C PRO A 217 -13.04 4.79 -14.88
N VAL A 218 -13.66 4.49 -13.74
CA VAL A 218 -13.85 3.13 -13.26
C VAL A 218 -15.29 2.73 -13.48
N ASP A 219 -15.52 1.49 -13.90
CA ASP A 219 -16.87 0.93 -13.93
C ASP A 219 -17.29 0.56 -12.50
N PRO A 220 -18.44 1.05 -12.00
CA PRO A 220 -18.92 0.65 -10.67
C PRO A 220 -19.16 -0.85 -10.51
N ASP A 221 -19.38 -1.59 -11.60
CA ASP A 221 -19.55 -3.04 -11.53
C ASP A 221 -18.24 -3.76 -11.22
N TRP A 222 -17.11 -3.27 -11.67
CA TRP A 222 -15.79 -3.78 -11.26
C TRP A 222 -15.57 -3.61 -9.76
N VAL A 223 -15.96 -2.45 -9.22
CA VAL A 223 -15.87 -2.18 -7.78
C VAL A 223 -16.80 -3.10 -6.98
N ARG A 224 -18.00 -3.39 -7.51
CA ARG A 224 -18.94 -4.36 -6.92
C ARG A 224 -18.34 -5.76 -6.91
N SER A 225 -17.74 -6.18 -8.04
CA SER A 225 -17.08 -7.47 -8.19
C SER A 225 -16.02 -7.67 -7.09
N ILE A 226 -15.07 -6.74 -6.94
CA ILE A 226 -14.04 -6.80 -5.89
C ILE A 226 -14.66 -6.84 -4.48
N ARG A 227 -15.66 -5.99 -4.21
CA ARG A 227 -16.35 -6.00 -2.91
C ARG A 227 -16.97 -7.36 -2.61
N ASP A 228 -17.66 -7.95 -3.58
CA ASP A 228 -18.38 -9.22 -3.39
C ASP A 228 -17.40 -10.39 -3.19
N GLN A 229 -16.29 -10.41 -3.92
CA GLN A 229 -15.20 -11.35 -3.70
C GLN A 229 -14.64 -11.22 -2.27
N CYS A 230 -14.36 -10.00 -1.81
CA CYS A 230 -13.89 -9.75 -0.45
C CYS A 230 -14.92 -10.20 0.61
N GLN A 231 -16.19 -9.85 0.44
CA GLN A 231 -17.26 -10.21 1.38
C GLN A 231 -17.45 -11.74 1.46
N SER A 232 -17.43 -12.42 0.33
CA SER A 232 -17.57 -13.88 0.28
C SER A 232 -16.40 -14.59 1.00
N ALA A 233 -15.23 -13.98 1.00
CA ALA A 233 -14.02 -14.50 1.63
C ALA A 233 -13.80 -13.99 3.07
N GLY A 234 -14.66 -13.09 3.58
CA GLY A 234 -14.49 -12.47 4.90
C GLY A 234 -13.33 -11.50 4.99
N VAL A 235 -12.87 -10.95 3.84
CA VAL A 235 -11.77 -9.99 3.77
C VAL A 235 -12.30 -8.57 3.97
N PRO A 236 -11.75 -7.77 4.86
CA PRO A 236 -12.07 -6.35 5.00
C PRO A 236 -11.92 -5.60 3.67
N PHE A 237 -12.97 -4.87 3.28
CA PHE A 237 -12.99 -4.08 2.04
C PHE A 237 -13.13 -2.59 2.36
N PHE A 238 -12.25 -1.79 1.76
CA PHE A 238 -12.28 -0.35 1.87
C PHE A 238 -12.42 0.32 0.51
N LEU A 239 -13.47 1.10 0.33
CA LEU A 239 -13.68 1.90 -0.87
C LEU A 239 -13.19 3.33 -0.65
N LYS A 240 -12.13 3.72 -1.35
CA LYS A 240 -11.57 5.06 -1.25
C LYS A 240 -12.38 6.08 -2.05
N GLN A 241 -12.67 5.79 -3.30
CA GLN A 241 -13.59 6.56 -4.18
C GLN A 241 -13.92 5.76 -5.45
N ILE A 242 -15.09 6.07 -6.04
CA ILE A 242 -15.53 5.47 -7.32
C ILE A 242 -15.38 6.41 -8.52
N ASN A 243 -14.99 7.66 -8.29
CA ASN A 243 -14.82 8.63 -9.38
C ASN A 243 -13.91 9.80 -8.97
N LYS A 244 -13.61 10.67 -9.94
CA LYS A 244 -12.80 11.87 -9.72
C LYS A 244 -13.44 12.89 -8.75
N LYS A 245 -14.76 12.84 -8.49
CA LYS A 245 -15.45 13.64 -7.48
C LYS A 245 -15.28 13.11 -6.06
N ARG A 246 -14.60 11.96 -5.93
CA ARG A 246 -14.35 11.26 -4.68
C ARG A 246 -15.61 10.76 -3.98
N GLU A 247 -16.61 10.37 -4.77
CA GLU A 247 -17.77 9.66 -4.24
C GLU A 247 -17.35 8.30 -3.68
N ARG A 248 -17.95 7.93 -2.55
CA ARG A 248 -17.62 6.71 -1.78
C ARG A 248 -18.83 5.82 -1.51
N VAL A 249 -19.97 6.18 -2.05
CA VAL A 249 -21.20 5.42 -1.87
C VAL A 249 -21.30 4.39 -2.99
N LEU A 250 -21.39 3.13 -2.61
CA LEU A 250 -21.63 2.00 -3.51
C LEU A 250 -22.88 1.26 -2.98
N ASN A 251 -23.91 1.16 -3.80
CA ASN A 251 -25.19 0.55 -3.42
C ASN A 251 -25.77 1.13 -2.11
N GLY A 252 -25.77 2.47 -1.99
CA GLY A 252 -26.36 3.19 -0.87
C GLY A 252 -25.56 3.22 0.42
N ARG A 253 -24.37 2.63 0.46
CA ARG A 253 -23.52 2.63 1.66
C ARG A 253 -22.03 2.90 1.38
N THR A 254 -21.29 3.32 2.41
CA THR A 254 -19.83 3.37 2.41
C THR A 254 -19.25 2.04 2.88
N HIS A 255 -18.04 1.73 2.43
CA HIS A 255 -17.27 0.55 2.84
C HIS A 255 -15.96 1.02 3.47
N ASP A 256 -15.85 0.89 4.78
CA ASP A 256 -14.80 1.50 5.61
C ASP A 256 -14.07 0.46 6.49
N GLU A 257 -13.99 -0.79 6.04
CA GLU A 257 -13.45 -1.89 6.81
C GLU A 257 -11.91 -1.90 6.73
N LEU A 258 -11.26 -1.58 7.85
CA LEU A 258 -9.81 -1.51 7.96
C LEU A 258 -9.35 -2.19 9.26
N PRO A 259 -8.51 -3.24 9.21
CA PRO A 259 -8.05 -3.96 10.39
C PRO A 259 -7.22 -3.06 11.33
N TRP A 260 -6.40 -2.17 10.79
CA TRP A 260 -5.60 -1.23 11.60
C TRP A 260 -6.43 -0.13 12.25
N TYR A 261 -7.65 0.14 11.81
CA TYR A 261 -8.55 1.13 12.40
C TYR A 261 -9.14 0.67 13.73
N ARG A 262 -9.44 -0.62 13.86
CA ARG A 262 -9.93 -1.21 15.11
C ARG A 262 -8.88 -1.11 16.23
N ARG A 263 -7.61 -1.37 15.88
CA ARG A 263 -6.48 -1.22 16.80
C ARG A 263 -6.29 0.23 17.27
N PHE A 264 -6.62 1.19 16.41
CA PHE A 264 -6.52 2.61 16.72
C PHE A 264 -7.61 3.08 17.69
N ARG A 265 -8.88 2.64 17.52
CA ARG A 265 -9.99 2.97 18.42
C ARG A 265 -9.89 2.32 19.79
N GLY A 266 -9.39 1.10 19.90
CA GLY A 266 -9.24 0.41 21.18
C GLY A 266 -8.27 1.07 22.15
N ARG A 267 -7.32 1.87 21.65
CA ARG A 267 -6.34 2.61 22.46
C ARG A 267 -6.73 4.06 22.78
N GLU A 268 -7.85 4.55 22.25
CA GLU A 268 -8.41 5.87 22.65
C GLU A 268 -9.30 5.76 23.88
N ASN A 269 -9.65 4.55 24.30
CA ASN A 269 -10.52 4.26 25.46
C ASN A 269 -9.76 3.66 26.65
N GLU A 270 -8.42 3.55 26.58
CA GLU A 270 -7.51 3.23 27.66
C GLU A 270 -6.71 4.49 28.07
#